data_f1199fec206a830ca77fd53a16e04154
#
_entry.id   f1199fec206a830ca77fd53a16e04154
#
_cell.length_a   1.000
_cell.length_b   1.000
_cell.length_c   1.000
_cell.angle_alpha   90.00
_cell.angle_beta   90.00
_cell.angle_gamma   90.00
#
_symmetry.space_group_name_H-M   'P 1'
#
loop_
_entity.id
_entity.type
_entity.pdbx_description
1 polymer ?
#
loop_
_entity_poly.entity_id
_entity_poly.type
_entity_poly.pdbx_seq_one_letter_code
_entity_poly.pdbx_strand_id
1 'polypeptide(L)'
;MCNVALVVGAASNLGYQVLKKLTETHKGKIYFTTEDDTAGFNILKSLERPDIEISYLQMDITYTKSIVRLRHYIQDLDERIDLLINLTDYVAEKNLSNFEKIRRTLSVNFYGYINFGKLVYLLLNEDARVVNVSGPAGLLATIENEDIRKRISDPTLTEDELVALIQEYEHAARRGIEKTEGWGMNVHAVSKVALNAVTFLQHREWADKGIIINCVNPGSLSGRDGRRTTKIYEEGAKAILYLALEAPLSLKGNFVWSNYSVIEWNSDPYVEVTTV
;
A
#
# COMPACT_ATOMS: atom_id res chain seq x y z
N MET A 1 9.65 13.60 -21.80
CA MET A 1 8.43 12.83 -21.52
C MET A 1 7.79 13.41 -20.28
N CYS A 2 6.48 13.52 -20.25
CA CYS A 2 5.77 14.00 -19.07
C CYS A 2 5.84 12.88 -18.01
N ASN A 3 6.37 13.19 -16.84
CA ASN A 3 6.51 12.22 -15.74
C ASN A 3 5.17 12.19 -14.99
N VAL A 4 4.49 11.05 -14.99
CA VAL A 4 3.14 10.89 -14.40
C VAL A 4 3.23 10.15 -13.07
N ALA A 5 2.74 10.80 -12.02
CA ALA A 5 2.57 10.21 -10.70
C ALA A 5 1.09 9.91 -10.42
N LEU A 6 0.79 8.72 -9.91
CA LEU A 6 -0.52 8.32 -9.42
C LEU A 6 -0.45 8.00 -7.92
N VAL A 7 -1.23 8.72 -7.11
CA VAL A 7 -1.35 8.50 -5.66
C VAL A 7 -2.74 7.97 -5.34
N VAL A 8 -2.82 6.73 -4.87
CA VAL A 8 -4.06 6.01 -4.59
C VAL A 8 -4.39 6.05 -3.10
N GLY A 9 -5.63 6.43 -2.75
CA GLY A 9 -6.09 6.47 -1.36
C GLY A 9 -5.60 7.69 -0.58
N ALA A 10 -5.60 8.86 -1.20
CA ALA A 10 -5.00 10.08 -0.66
C ALA A 10 -5.82 10.80 0.42
N ALA A 11 -7.03 10.31 0.78
CA ALA A 11 -7.92 11.00 1.73
C ALA A 11 -7.40 11.07 3.18
N SER A 12 -6.39 10.25 3.53
CA SER A 12 -5.81 10.27 4.87
C SER A 12 -4.88 11.47 5.09
N ASN A 13 -4.62 11.83 6.36
CA ASN A 13 -3.64 12.86 6.69
C ASN A 13 -2.24 12.54 6.14
N LEU A 14 -1.84 11.27 6.13
CA LEU A 14 -0.59 10.84 5.52
C LEU A 14 -0.63 11.06 4.01
N GLY A 15 -1.72 10.66 3.35
CA GLY A 15 -1.91 10.84 1.91
C GLY A 15 -1.86 12.31 1.49
N TYR A 16 -2.49 13.18 2.27
CA TYR A 16 -2.39 14.62 2.06
C TYR A 16 -0.96 15.15 2.14
N GLN A 17 -0.17 14.70 3.14
CA GLN A 17 1.24 15.13 3.25
C GLN A 17 2.12 14.58 2.12
N VAL A 18 1.86 13.35 1.66
CA VAL A 18 2.53 12.79 0.48
C VAL A 18 2.23 13.64 -0.76
N LEU A 19 0.96 13.94 -1.03
CA LEU A 19 0.57 14.80 -2.15
C LEU A 19 1.18 16.19 -2.05
N LYS A 20 1.08 16.84 -0.89
CA LYS A 20 1.65 18.18 -0.67
C LYS A 20 3.14 18.20 -0.98
N LYS A 21 3.90 17.22 -0.49
CA LYS A 21 5.33 17.12 -0.77
C LYS A 21 5.60 16.80 -2.25
N LEU A 22 4.79 15.95 -2.86
CA LEU A 22 4.92 15.63 -4.27
C LEU A 22 4.71 16.89 -5.14
N THR A 23 3.74 17.74 -4.81
CA THR A 23 3.53 19.02 -5.52
C THR A 23 4.70 20.01 -5.39
N GLU A 24 5.57 19.84 -4.40
CA GLU A 24 6.78 20.66 -4.22
C GLU A 24 7.99 20.13 -5.00
N THR A 25 8.04 18.83 -5.29
CA THR A 25 9.25 18.14 -5.78
C THR A 25 9.10 17.48 -7.14
N HIS A 26 7.90 17.00 -7.49
CA HIS A 26 7.64 16.28 -8.73
C HIS A 26 7.45 17.27 -9.89
N LYS A 27 8.13 16.98 -11.02
CA LYS A 27 8.02 17.77 -12.24
C LYS A 27 7.23 16.98 -13.29
N GLY A 28 5.91 17.09 -13.26
CA GLY A 28 5.05 16.37 -14.16
C GLY A 28 3.60 16.39 -13.67
N LYS A 29 2.80 15.49 -14.22
CA LYS A 29 1.39 15.37 -13.85
C LYS A 29 1.24 14.55 -12.57
N ILE A 30 0.34 14.97 -11.71
CA ILE A 30 -0.04 14.24 -10.50
C ILE A 30 -1.52 13.89 -10.58
N TYR A 31 -1.83 12.62 -10.63
CA TYR A 31 -3.17 12.11 -10.41
C TYR A 31 -3.28 11.59 -8.98
N PHE A 32 -4.40 11.85 -8.33
CA PHE A 32 -4.66 11.22 -7.04
C PHE A 32 -6.10 10.74 -6.94
N THR A 33 -6.32 9.74 -6.10
CA THR A 33 -7.65 9.17 -5.91
C THR A 33 -8.09 9.22 -4.46
N THR A 34 -9.39 9.37 -4.26
CA THR A 34 -10.09 9.09 -3.01
C THR A 34 -11.38 8.35 -3.31
N GLU A 35 -11.91 7.63 -2.33
CA GLU A 35 -13.23 6.99 -2.42
C GLU A 35 -14.35 8.05 -2.37
N ASP A 36 -14.19 9.05 -1.50
CA ASP A 36 -15.15 10.13 -1.29
C ASP A 36 -14.83 11.36 -2.12
N ASP A 37 -15.79 11.80 -2.93
CA ASP A 37 -15.65 12.95 -3.81
C ASP A 37 -15.41 14.25 -3.06
N THR A 38 -16.07 14.44 -1.90
CA THR A 38 -15.94 15.67 -1.10
C THR A 38 -14.50 15.81 -0.58
N ALA A 39 -13.92 14.71 -0.08
CA ALA A 39 -12.54 14.70 0.36
C ALA A 39 -11.58 14.99 -0.82
N GLY A 40 -11.83 14.38 -1.99
CA GLY A 40 -11.04 14.58 -3.19
C GLY A 40 -11.02 16.03 -3.66
N PHE A 41 -12.17 16.65 -3.80
CA PHE A 41 -12.28 18.07 -4.22
C PHE A 41 -11.67 19.03 -3.20
N ASN A 42 -11.82 18.77 -1.89
CA ASN A 42 -11.20 19.60 -0.86
C ASN A 42 -9.67 19.55 -0.91
N ILE A 43 -9.10 18.36 -1.13
CA ILE A 43 -7.66 18.18 -1.31
C ILE A 43 -7.19 18.90 -2.56
N LEU A 44 -7.85 18.69 -3.70
CA LEU A 44 -7.51 19.35 -4.96
C LEU A 44 -7.46 20.86 -4.78
N LYS A 45 -8.54 21.46 -4.26
CA LYS A 45 -8.63 22.91 -4.02
C LYS A 45 -7.52 23.43 -3.11
N SER A 46 -7.07 22.65 -2.13
CA SER A 46 -6.02 23.07 -1.19
C SER A 46 -4.59 22.98 -1.76
N LEU A 47 -4.39 22.18 -2.81
CA LEU A 47 -3.08 21.92 -3.43
C LEU A 47 -2.93 22.54 -4.81
N GLU A 48 -4.03 22.95 -5.45
CA GLU A 48 -4.05 23.53 -6.79
C GLU A 48 -3.27 24.86 -6.85
N ARG A 49 -2.34 24.95 -7.78
CA ARG A 49 -1.54 26.14 -8.07
C ARG A 49 -1.27 26.22 -9.58
N PRO A 50 -1.06 27.41 -10.14
CA PRO A 50 -0.85 27.58 -11.59
C PRO A 50 0.37 26.85 -12.16
N ASP A 51 1.36 26.53 -11.31
CA ASP A 51 2.62 25.88 -11.69
C ASP A 51 2.60 24.34 -11.56
N ILE A 52 1.43 23.76 -11.18
CA ILE A 52 1.29 22.32 -10.92
C ILE A 52 0.15 21.75 -11.73
N GLU A 53 0.42 20.64 -12.41
CA GLU A 53 -0.61 19.84 -13.06
C GLU A 53 -1.08 18.71 -12.13
N ILE A 54 -2.10 18.99 -11.32
CA ILE A 54 -2.70 18.03 -10.38
C ILE A 54 -4.17 17.79 -10.72
N SER A 55 -4.60 16.53 -10.74
CA SER A 55 -5.98 16.15 -11.04
C SER A 55 -6.49 15.10 -10.06
N TYR A 56 -7.76 15.25 -9.68
CA TYR A 56 -8.47 14.30 -8.83
C TYR A 56 -9.31 13.34 -9.65
N LEU A 57 -9.28 12.06 -9.28
CA LEU A 57 -10.09 10.99 -9.87
C LEU A 57 -10.75 10.17 -8.76
N GLN A 58 -12.08 10.08 -8.75
CA GLN A 58 -12.78 9.24 -7.78
C GLN A 58 -12.48 7.77 -8.04
N MET A 59 -12.05 7.03 -7.02
CA MET A 59 -11.78 5.60 -7.13
C MET A 59 -11.94 4.89 -5.79
N ASP A 60 -12.78 3.84 -5.81
CA ASP A 60 -12.91 2.85 -4.76
C ASP A 60 -12.17 1.58 -5.20
N ILE A 61 -11.12 1.19 -4.46
CA ILE A 61 -10.27 0.04 -4.77
C ILE A 61 -11.03 -1.31 -4.67
N THR A 62 -12.15 -1.34 -3.97
CA THR A 62 -12.98 -2.54 -3.83
C THR A 62 -13.95 -2.73 -4.99
N TYR A 63 -14.13 -1.72 -5.82
CA TYR A 63 -15.09 -1.72 -6.91
C TYR A 63 -14.40 -1.74 -8.27
N THR A 64 -14.32 -2.90 -8.89
CA THR A 64 -13.61 -3.12 -10.16
C THR A 64 -13.94 -2.10 -11.25
N LYS A 65 -15.22 -1.72 -11.41
CA LYS A 65 -15.61 -0.72 -12.41
C LYS A 65 -15.02 0.68 -12.13
N SER A 66 -14.77 1.00 -10.88
CA SER A 66 -14.10 2.24 -10.48
C SER A 66 -12.63 2.24 -10.96
N ILE A 67 -11.92 1.12 -10.74
CA ILE A 67 -10.54 0.94 -11.21
C ILE A 67 -10.48 0.97 -12.76
N VAL A 68 -11.44 0.34 -13.43
CA VAL A 68 -11.53 0.36 -14.91
C VAL A 68 -11.76 1.77 -15.45
N ARG A 69 -12.59 2.60 -14.79
CA ARG A 69 -12.77 4.01 -15.17
C ARG A 69 -11.46 4.81 -15.05
N LEU A 70 -10.73 4.64 -13.93
CA LEU A 70 -9.41 5.24 -13.75
C LEU A 70 -8.45 4.82 -14.86
N ARG A 71 -8.39 3.52 -15.15
CA ARG A 71 -7.55 2.98 -16.21
C ARG A 71 -7.88 3.60 -17.56
N HIS A 72 -9.15 3.62 -17.98
CA HIS A 72 -9.57 4.21 -19.26
C HIS A 72 -9.24 5.70 -19.31
N TYR A 73 -9.48 6.45 -18.23
CA TYR A 73 -9.14 7.86 -18.19
C TYR A 73 -7.67 8.14 -18.53
N ILE A 74 -6.74 7.39 -17.92
CA ILE A 74 -5.30 7.54 -18.18
C ILE A 74 -4.96 7.06 -19.61
N GLN A 75 -5.56 5.97 -20.09
CA GLN A 75 -5.35 5.46 -21.43
C GLN A 75 -5.83 6.42 -22.53
N ASP A 76 -6.99 7.04 -22.34
CA ASP A 76 -7.58 7.99 -23.30
C ASP A 76 -6.73 9.26 -23.47
N LEU A 77 -5.88 9.58 -22.47
CA LEU A 77 -4.89 10.65 -22.54
C LEU A 77 -3.57 10.22 -23.17
N ASP A 78 -3.44 8.94 -23.58
CA ASP A 78 -2.20 8.32 -24.08
C ASP A 78 -1.02 8.47 -23.07
N GLU A 79 -1.34 8.37 -21.79
CA GLU A 79 -0.37 8.53 -20.70
C GLU A 79 0.03 7.19 -20.09
N ARG A 80 1.26 7.18 -19.53
CA ARG A 80 1.82 6.05 -18.78
C ARG A 80 2.30 6.54 -17.42
N ILE A 81 2.26 5.66 -16.43
CA ILE A 81 2.56 5.97 -15.05
C ILE A 81 4.03 5.65 -14.76
N ASP A 82 4.78 6.64 -14.31
CA ASP A 82 6.19 6.50 -13.89
C ASP A 82 6.32 6.27 -12.37
N LEU A 83 5.34 6.76 -11.62
CA LEU A 83 5.33 6.67 -10.17
C LEU A 83 3.94 6.30 -9.67
N LEU A 84 3.84 5.20 -8.92
CA LEU A 84 2.61 4.78 -8.25
C LEU A 84 2.83 4.68 -6.75
N ILE A 85 2.01 5.39 -5.97
CA ILE A 85 2.02 5.32 -4.50
C ILE A 85 0.65 4.84 -4.01
N ASN A 86 0.60 3.67 -3.42
CA ASN A 86 -0.61 3.09 -2.86
C ASN A 86 -0.67 3.34 -1.35
N LEU A 87 -1.59 4.21 -0.93
CA LEU A 87 -1.81 4.61 0.47
C LEU A 87 -3.10 4.02 1.05
N THR A 88 -3.84 3.27 0.27
CA THR A 88 -5.12 2.71 0.71
C THR A 88 -4.92 1.77 1.87
N ASP A 89 -5.61 2.04 2.97
CA ASP A 89 -5.60 1.23 4.18
C ASP A 89 -6.94 1.35 4.91
N TYR A 90 -7.51 0.21 5.27
CA TYR A 90 -8.73 0.15 6.04
C TYR A 90 -8.47 -0.53 7.39
N VAL A 91 -8.82 0.19 8.45
CA VAL A 91 -8.84 -0.32 9.81
C VAL A 91 -10.28 -0.44 10.26
N ALA A 92 -10.72 -1.65 10.58
CA ALA A 92 -12.10 -1.91 10.89
C ALA A 92 -12.56 -1.20 12.18
N GLU A 93 -13.77 -0.65 12.14
CA GLU A 93 -14.43 -0.02 13.27
C GLU A 93 -14.74 -1.05 14.36
N LYS A 94 -14.68 -0.61 15.63
CA LYS A 94 -14.87 -1.50 16.78
C LYS A 94 -16.28 -2.12 16.88
N ASN A 95 -17.30 -1.40 16.41
CA ASN A 95 -18.72 -1.76 16.46
C ASN A 95 -19.17 -2.77 15.40
N LEU A 96 -18.32 -3.09 14.42
CA LEU A 96 -18.64 -4.08 13.41
C LEU A 96 -18.55 -5.51 13.97
N SER A 97 -19.36 -6.42 13.43
CA SER A 97 -19.22 -7.86 13.68
C SER A 97 -17.85 -8.36 13.22
N ASN A 98 -17.35 -9.45 13.79
CA ASN A 98 -16.05 -10.02 13.40
C ASN A 98 -16.00 -10.35 11.90
N PHE A 99 -17.06 -10.91 11.35
CA PHE A 99 -17.17 -11.21 9.93
C PHE A 99 -17.08 -9.95 9.05
N GLU A 100 -17.76 -8.86 9.42
CA GLU A 100 -17.70 -7.61 8.65
C GLU A 100 -16.32 -6.96 8.72
N LYS A 101 -15.65 -7.01 9.91
CA LYS A 101 -14.27 -6.55 10.05
C LYS A 101 -13.35 -7.26 9.07
N ILE A 102 -13.41 -8.59 9.04
CA ILE A 102 -12.58 -9.41 8.17
C ILE A 102 -12.87 -9.10 6.72
N ARG A 103 -14.13 -9.17 6.31
CA ARG A 103 -14.56 -8.94 4.94
C ARG A 103 -14.13 -7.57 4.42
N ARG A 104 -14.39 -6.50 5.18
CA ARG A 104 -14.05 -5.13 4.75
C ARG A 104 -12.54 -4.92 4.73
N THR A 105 -11.83 -5.38 5.76
CA THR A 105 -10.37 -5.22 5.82
C THR A 105 -9.68 -5.93 4.66
N LEU A 106 -10.03 -7.17 4.38
CA LEU A 106 -9.41 -7.94 3.30
C LEU A 106 -9.84 -7.43 1.92
N SER A 107 -11.10 -6.98 1.75
CA SER A 107 -11.52 -6.42 0.47
C SER A 107 -10.73 -5.17 0.07
N VAL A 108 -10.35 -4.32 1.02
CA VAL A 108 -9.54 -3.13 0.77
C VAL A 108 -8.05 -3.47 0.74
N ASN A 109 -7.52 -4.05 1.83
CA ASN A 109 -6.08 -4.16 2.06
C ASN A 109 -5.41 -5.32 1.31
N PHE A 110 -6.18 -6.25 0.74
CA PHE A 110 -5.66 -7.42 0.04
C PHE A 110 -6.27 -7.58 -1.36
N TYR A 111 -7.54 -7.95 -1.47
CA TYR A 111 -8.17 -8.22 -2.78
C TYR A 111 -8.19 -6.98 -3.68
N GLY A 112 -8.39 -5.80 -3.09
CA GLY A 112 -8.33 -4.53 -3.79
C GLY A 112 -6.96 -4.29 -4.45
N TYR A 113 -5.87 -4.54 -3.72
CA TYR A 113 -4.50 -4.40 -4.25
C TYR A 113 -4.20 -5.38 -5.38
N ILE A 114 -4.64 -6.64 -5.26
CA ILE A 114 -4.50 -7.64 -6.35
C ILE A 114 -5.22 -7.16 -7.59
N ASN A 115 -6.52 -6.82 -7.45
CA ASN A 115 -7.33 -6.39 -8.59
C ASN A 115 -6.83 -5.09 -9.22
N PHE A 116 -6.39 -4.15 -8.39
CA PHE A 116 -5.77 -2.91 -8.85
C PHE A 116 -4.49 -3.18 -9.65
N GLY A 117 -3.60 -4.02 -9.14
CA GLY A 117 -2.37 -4.40 -9.84
C GLY A 117 -2.65 -5.01 -11.21
N LYS A 118 -3.56 -5.96 -11.31
CA LYS A 118 -3.98 -6.59 -12.58
C LYS A 118 -4.45 -5.60 -13.63
N LEU A 119 -5.12 -4.53 -13.22
CA LEU A 119 -5.75 -3.57 -14.14
C LEU A 119 -4.86 -2.38 -14.45
N VAL A 120 -4.12 -1.86 -13.46
CA VAL A 120 -3.41 -0.57 -13.55
C VAL A 120 -1.93 -0.74 -13.87
N TYR A 121 -1.27 -1.84 -13.45
CA TYR A 121 0.15 -2.04 -13.74
C TYR A 121 0.45 -2.17 -15.26
N LEU A 122 -0.56 -2.48 -16.06
CA LEU A 122 -0.46 -2.42 -17.53
C LEU A 122 -0.20 -1.01 -18.06
N LEU A 123 -0.45 0.04 -17.26
CA LEU A 123 -0.18 1.43 -17.58
C LEU A 123 1.18 1.93 -17.09
N LEU A 124 1.92 1.12 -16.34
CA LEU A 124 3.24 1.49 -15.86
C LEU A 124 4.23 1.59 -17.02
N ASN A 125 5.10 2.59 -16.99
CA ASN A 125 6.28 2.66 -17.83
C ASN A 125 7.31 1.60 -17.43
N GLU A 126 8.24 1.30 -18.33
CA GLU A 126 9.48 0.61 -17.96
C GLU A 126 10.21 1.43 -16.88
N ASP A 127 10.81 0.74 -15.92
CA ASP A 127 11.48 1.34 -14.76
C ASP A 127 10.59 2.17 -13.82
N ALA A 128 9.26 2.06 -13.95
CA ALA A 128 8.33 2.73 -13.04
C ALA A 128 8.55 2.28 -11.59
N ARG A 129 8.28 3.19 -10.66
CA ARG A 129 8.37 2.91 -9.22
C ARG A 129 6.98 2.73 -8.63
N VAL A 130 6.80 1.68 -7.86
CA VAL A 130 5.58 1.39 -7.08
C VAL A 130 5.94 1.31 -5.61
N VAL A 131 5.23 2.09 -4.79
CA VAL A 131 5.38 2.11 -3.33
C VAL A 131 4.07 1.73 -2.68
N ASN A 132 4.01 0.56 -2.03
CA ASN A 132 2.85 0.11 -1.27
C ASN A 132 3.05 0.47 0.21
N VAL A 133 2.14 1.25 0.78
CA VAL A 133 2.26 1.65 2.19
C VAL A 133 1.70 0.56 3.09
N SER A 134 2.61 -0.02 3.87
CA SER A 134 2.36 -1.07 4.85
C SER A 134 2.53 -0.53 6.29
N GLY A 135 3.07 -1.32 7.19
CA GLY A 135 3.35 -0.95 8.58
C GLY A 135 3.98 -2.10 9.36
N PRO A 136 4.32 -1.90 10.65
CA PRO A 136 4.94 -2.94 11.47
C PRO A 136 4.07 -4.20 11.58
N ALA A 137 2.74 -4.05 11.50
CA ALA A 137 1.79 -5.15 11.50
C ALA A 137 1.96 -6.11 10.31
N GLY A 138 2.66 -5.68 9.24
CA GLY A 138 2.96 -6.51 8.07
C GLY A 138 4.17 -7.43 8.24
N LEU A 139 4.86 -7.40 9.38
CA LEU A 139 5.93 -8.36 9.66
C LEU A 139 5.36 -9.78 9.80
N LEU A 140 6.03 -10.74 9.19
CA LEU A 140 5.56 -12.13 9.13
C LEU A 140 5.45 -12.77 10.53
N ALA A 141 6.28 -12.35 11.48
CA ALA A 141 6.24 -12.79 12.87
C ALA A 141 4.92 -12.48 13.60
N THR A 142 4.06 -11.61 13.05
CA THR A 142 2.70 -11.38 13.57
C THR A 142 1.76 -12.57 13.36
N ILE A 143 2.10 -13.51 12.48
CA ILE A 143 1.45 -14.81 12.30
C ILE A 143 2.13 -15.81 13.23
N GLU A 144 1.39 -16.40 14.16
CA GLU A 144 1.95 -17.28 15.19
C GLU A 144 2.36 -18.66 14.62
N ASN A 145 1.60 -19.20 13.67
CA ASN A 145 1.82 -20.51 13.06
C ASN A 145 3.00 -20.49 12.07
N GLU A 146 4.02 -21.29 12.37
CA GLU A 146 5.24 -21.37 11.55
C GLU A 146 4.99 -21.94 10.15
N ASP A 147 4.10 -22.91 9.99
CA ASP A 147 3.81 -23.47 8.68
C ASP A 147 3.08 -22.48 7.77
N ILE A 148 2.18 -21.66 8.35
CA ILE A 148 1.56 -20.55 7.62
C ILE A 148 2.62 -19.54 7.20
N ARG A 149 3.55 -19.16 8.09
CA ARG A 149 4.64 -18.26 7.76
C ARG A 149 5.50 -18.78 6.62
N LYS A 150 5.88 -20.07 6.67
CA LYS A 150 6.67 -20.71 5.60
C LYS A 150 5.94 -20.68 4.26
N ARG A 151 4.63 -20.98 4.25
CA ARG A 151 3.83 -20.95 3.03
C ARG A 151 3.70 -19.54 2.45
N ILE A 152 3.45 -18.52 3.28
CA ILE A 152 3.33 -17.12 2.84
C ILE A 152 4.68 -16.57 2.33
N SER A 153 5.80 -17.00 2.91
CA SER A 153 7.15 -16.52 2.55
C SER A 153 7.86 -17.38 1.51
N ASP A 154 7.19 -18.37 0.95
CA ASP A 154 7.77 -19.21 -0.11
C ASP A 154 8.16 -18.34 -1.32
N PRO A 155 9.43 -18.35 -1.77
CA PRO A 155 9.86 -17.57 -2.91
C PRO A 155 9.18 -17.96 -4.23
N THR A 156 8.54 -19.14 -4.29
CA THR A 156 7.79 -19.61 -5.46
C THR A 156 6.28 -19.37 -5.34
N LEU A 157 5.80 -18.82 -4.20
CA LEU A 157 4.39 -18.55 -3.95
C LEU A 157 3.75 -17.82 -5.14
N THR A 158 2.64 -18.36 -5.61
CA THR A 158 1.81 -17.75 -6.67
C THR A 158 0.69 -16.91 -6.07
N GLU A 159 0.08 -16.04 -6.89
CA GLU A 159 -1.06 -15.23 -6.46
C GLU A 159 -2.25 -16.12 -6.04
N ASP A 160 -2.54 -17.19 -6.81
CA ASP A 160 -3.65 -18.08 -6.50
C ASP A 160 -3.44 -18.83 -5.18
N GLU A 161 -2.20 -19.26 -4.87
CA GLU A 161 -1.86 -19.88 -3.59
C GLU A 161 -1.97 -18.88 -2.43
N LEU A 162 -1.54 -17.63 -2.62
CA LEU A 162 -1.70 -16.58 -1.61
C LEU A 162 -3.19 -16.28 -1.37
N VAL A 163 -4.00 -16.21 -2.43
CA VAL A 163 -5.45 -16.04 -2.31
C VAL A 163 -6.06 -17.22 -1.55
N ALA A 164 -5.68 -18.46 -1.86
CA ALA A 164 -6.15 -19.64 -1.14
C ALA A 164 -5.79 -19.61 0.36
N LEU A 165 -4.56 -19.19 0.69
CA LEU A 165 -4.12 -19.01 2.08
C LEU A 165 -4.97 -17.99 2.84
N ILE A 166 -5.27 -16.83 2.24
CA ILE A 166 -6.12 -15.82 2.89
C ILE A 166 -7.58 -16.31 3.01
N GLN A 167 -8.06 -17.12 2.07
CA GLN A 167 -9.36 -17.77 2.19
C GLN A 167 -9.39 -18.80 3.34
N GLU A 168 -8.29 -19.52 3.61
CA GLU A 168 -8.17 -20.37 4.81
C GLU A 168 -8.35 -19.54 6.08
N TYR A 169 -7.68 -18.37 6.17
CA TYR A 169 -7.90 -17.43 7.26
C TYR A 169 -9.37 -16.98 7.38
N GLU A 170 -10.02 -16.59 6.27
CA GLU A 170 -11.42 -16.18 6.29
C GLU A 170 -12.34 -17.31 6.80
N HIS A 171 -12.08 -18.56 6.39
CA HIS A 171 -12.81 -19.72 6.87
C HIS A 171 -12.58 -19.97 8.36
N ALA A 172 -11.35 -19.92 8.84
CA ALA A 172 -11.01 -20.06 10.25
C ALA A 172 -11.70 -18.98 11.10
N ALA A 173 -11.68 -17.75 10.63
CA ALA A 173 -12.27 -16.61 11.31
C ALA A 173 -13.82 -16.66 11.35
N ARG A 174 -14.47 -17.17 10.31
CA ARG A 174 -15.93 -17.43 10.32
C ARG A 174 -16.33 -18.48 11.36
N ARG A 175 -15.43 -19.41 11.65
CA ARG A 175 -15.63 -20.46 12.67
C ARG A 175 -15.16 -20.02 14.07
N GLY A 176 -14.50 -18.87 14.19
CA GLY A 176 -13.94 -18.36 15.44
C GLY A 176 -12.72 -19.16 15.94
N ILE A 177 -11.98 -19.79 15.04
CA ILE A 177 -10.81 -20.65 15.33
C ILE A 177 -9.50 -20.10 14.76
N GLU A 178 -9.51 -18.89 14.19
CA GLU A 178 -8.33 -18.25 13.58
C GLU A 178 -7.15 -18.14 14.54
N LYS A 179 -7.42 -17.89 15.81
CA LYS A 179 -6.39 -17.88 16.85
C LYS A 179 -5.82 -19.27 17.11
N THR A 180 -6.69 -20.26 17.20
CA THR A 180 -6.29 -21.67 17.47
C THR A 180 -5.47 -22.23 16.32
N GLU A 181 -5.75 -21.79 15.09
CA GLU A 181 -4.97 -22.14 13.90
C GLU A 181 -3.68 -21.31 13.77
N GLY A 182 -3.47 -20.34 14.67
CA GLY A 182 -2.24 -19.54 14.74
C GLY A 182 -2.14 -18.39 13.75
N TRP A 183 -3.28 -17.90 13.22
CA TRP A 183 -3.33 -16.68 12.42
C TRP A 183 -3.22 -15.40 13.26
N GLY A 184 -3.43 -15.51 14.59
CA GLY A 184 -3.65 -14.38 15.47
C GLY A 184 -5.07 -13.82 15.36
N MET A 185 -5.40 -12.84 16.20
CA MET A 185 -6.75 -12.25 16.26
C MET A 185 -6.88 -10.92 15.52
N ASN A 186 -5.81 -10.39 14.97
CA ASN A 186 -5.79 -9.06 14.38
C ASN A 186 -5.88 -9.13 12.86
N VAL A 187 -7.09 -8.99 12.32
CA VAL A 187 -7.33 -8.99 10.87
C VAL A 187 -6.51 -7.93 10.11
N HIS A 188 -6.28 -6.76 10.73
CA HIS A 188 -5.45 -5.74 10.10
C HIS A 188 -3.99 -6.23 9.95
N ALA A 189 -3.43 -6.91 10.96
CA ALA A 189 -2.10 -7.52 10.86
C ALA A 189 -2.04 -8.57 9.74
N VAL A 190 -2.99 -9.51 9.71
CA VAL A 190 -3.08 -10.51 8.62
C VAL A 190 -3.15 -9.83 7.26
N SER A 191 -3.96 -8.77 7.12
CA SER A 191 -4.09 -8.04 5.86
C SER A 191 -2.80 -7.33 5.44
N LYS A 192 -2.01 -6.81 6.39
CA LYS A 192 -0.71 -6.17 6.09
C LYS A 192 0.37 -7.20 5.76
N VAL A 193 0.38 -8.37 6.39
CA VAL A 193 1.23 -9.50 5.96
C VAL A 193 0.89 -9.91 4.53
N ALA A 194 -0.39 -10.05 4.22
CA ALA A 194 -0.85 -10.37 2.87
C ALA A 194 -0.48 -9.29 1.85
N LEU A 195 -0.58 -7.99 2.20
CA LEU A 195 -0.14 -6.88 1.35
C LEU A 195 1.36 -6.94 1.05
N ASN A 196 2.20 -7.25 2.05
CA ASN A 196 3.64 -7.41 1.83
C ASN A 196 3.91 -8.61 0.89
N ALA A 197 3.22 -9.74 1.08
CA ALA A 197 3.33 -10.89 0.18
C ALA A 197 2.93 -10.51 -1.27
N VAL A 198 1.80 -9.81 -1.46
CA VAL A 198 1.38 -9.29 -2.78
C VAL A 198 2.46 -8.40 -3.38
N THR A 199 3.07 -7.52 -2.59
CA THR A 199 4.14 -6.62 -3.06
C THR A 199 5.34 -7.39 -3.60
N PHE A 200 5.80 -8.41 -2.88
CA PHE A 200 6.95 -9.22 -3.31
C PHE A 200 6.61 -10.09 -4.53
N LEU A 201 5.39 -10.64 -4.58
CA LEU A 201 4.89 -11.40 -5.71
C LEU A 201 4.82 -10.52 -6.97
N GLN A 202 4.17 -9.37 -6.89
CA GLN A 202 4.07 -8.42 -8.00
C GLN A 202 5.45 -7.95 -8.45
N HIS A 203 6.40 -7.72 -7.51
CA HIS A 203 7.76 -7.39 -7.91
C HIS A 203 8.40 -8.49 -8.76
N ARG A 204 8.24 -9.77 -8.40
CA ARG A 204 8.77 -10.88 -9.22
C ARG A 204 8.13 -10.94 -10.60
N GLU A 205 6.81 -10.76 -10.67
CA GLU A 205 6.05 -10.82 -11.92
C GLU A 205 6.40 -9.69 -12.91
N TRP A 206 6.76 -8.52 -12.39
CA TRP A 206 7.00 -7.33 -13.20
C TRP A 206 8.50 -6.97 -13.31
N ALA A 207 9.39 -7.79 -12.75
CA ALA A 207 10.83 -7.54 -12.75
C ALA A 207 11.44 -7.44 -14.15
N ASP A 208 10.99 -8.24 -15.10
CA ASP A 208 11.46 -8.26 -16.49
C ASP A 208 11.15 -6.96 -17.25
N LYS A 209 10.20 -6.17 -16.75
CA LYS A 209 9.87 -4.83 -17.29
C LYS A 209 10.63 -3.70 -16.56
N GLY A 210 11.57 -4.03 -15.69
CA GLY A 210 12.32 -3.05 -14.91
C GLY A 210 11.52 -2.39 -13.78
N ILE A 211 10.24 -2.77 -13.57
CA ILE A 211 9.37 -2.12 -12.59
C ILE A 211 9.87 -2.41 -11.16
N ILE A 212 10.06 -1.35 -10.38
CA ILE A 212 10.56 -1.39 -9.02
C ILE A 212 9.40 -1.31 -8.05
N ILE A 213 9.10 -2.39 -7.35
CA ILE A 213 7.99 -2.45 -6.38
C ILE A 213 8.56 -2.70 -5.00
N ASN A 214 8.24 -1.82 -4.04
CA ASN A 214 8.62 -1.95 -2.64
C ASN A 214 7.42 -1.69 -1.72
N CYS A 215 7.45 -2.22 -0.51
CA CYS A 215 6.55 -1.78 0.55
C CYS A 215 7.31 -1.00 1.63
N VAL A 216 6.59 -0.11 2.32
CA VAL A 216 7.18 0.78 3.31
C VAL A 216 6.36 0.83 4.60
N ASN A 217 7.07 0.81 5.73
CA ASN A 217 6.52 1.28 7.00
C ASN A 217 6.82 2.77 7.15
N PRO A 218 5.81 3.64 7.12
CA PRO A 218 6.00 5.09 7.26
C PRO A 218 6.35 5.53 8.70
N GLY A 219 6.50 4.59 9.64
CA GLY A 219 6.68 4.86 11.05
C GLY A 219 5.38 5.02 11.81
N SER A 220 5.46 5.42 13.07
CA SER A 220 4.27 5.64 13.88
C SER A 220 3.51 6.86 13.39
N LEU A 221 2.22 6.67 13.10
CA LEU A 221 1.29 7.75 12.71
C LEU A 221 0.56 8.37 13.92
N SER A 222 1.08 8.11 15.12
CA SER A 222 0.64 8.75 16.36
C SER A 222 1.85 8.95 17.28
N GLY A 223 1.88 10.05 18.04
CA GLY A 223 2.92 10.30 19.04
C GLY A 223 2.86 9.29 20.20
N ARG A 224 3.90 9.25 21.03
CA ARG A 224 3.94 8.40 22.24
C ARG A 224 2.78 8.68 23.20
N ASP A 225 2.22 9.87 23.16
CA ASP A 225 1.05 10.31 23.93
C ASP A 225 -0.28 10.03 23.21
N GLY A 226 -0.27 9.30 22.08
CA GLY A 226 -1.42 8.99 21.25
C GLY A 226 -1.89 10.15 20.36
N ARG A 227 -1.28 11.33 20.44
CA ARG A 227 -1.66 12.47 19.58
C ARG A 227 -1.21 12.27 18.14
N ARG A 228 -2.04 12.73 17.23
CA ARG A 228 -1.78 12.76 15.80
C ARG A 228 -1.52 14.19 15.38
N THR A 229 -0.30 14.51 14.97
CA THR A 229 0.11 15.86 14.56
C THR A 229 0.55 15.87 13.11
N THR A 230 0.43 17.03 12.46
CA THR A 230 0.92 17.24 11.08
C THR A 230 2.37 16.78 10.92
N LYS A 231 3.23 17.11 11.88
CA LYS A 231 4.65 16.73 11.87
C LYS A 231 4.86 15.21 11.77
N ILE A 232 4.05 14.41 12.46
CA ILE A 232 4.14 12.95 12.41
C ILE A 232 3.83 12.44 10.99
N TYR A 233 2.81 12.99 10.34
CA TYR A 233 2.47 12.62 8.97
C TYR A 233 3.50 13.12 7.96
N GLU A 234 4.10 14.29 8.17
CA GLU A 234 5.21 14.81 7.37
C GLU A 234 6.43 13.89 7.44
N GLU A 235 6.78 13.40 8.62
CA GLU A 235 7.87 12.42 8.77
C GLU A 235 7.54 11.09 8.09
N GLY A 236 6.31 10.58 8.24
CA GLY A 236 5.86 9.36 7.55
C GLY A 236 5.90 9.50 6.02
N ALA A 237 5.55 10.67 5.50
CA ALA A 237 5.61 10.95 4.07
C ALA A 237 7.04 10.91 3.51
N LYS A 238 8.08 11.25 4.30
CA LYS A 238 9.48 11.22 3.85
C LYS A 238 9.93 9.82 3.43
N ALA A 239 9.60 8.79 4.21
CA ALA A 239 9.99 7.41 3.90
C ALA A 239 9.32 6.91 2.60
N ILE A 240 8.06 7.29 2.38
CA ILE A 240 7.32 6.98 1.16
C ILE A 240 7.97 7.67 -0.04
N LEU A 241 8.25 8.97 0.08
CA LEU A 241 8.83 9.76 -1.01
C LEU A 241 10.30 9.41 -1.28
N TYR A 242 11.06 8.98 -0.27
CA TYR A 242 12.38 8.41 -0.50
C TYR A 242 12.34 7.23 -1.47
N LEU A 243 11.46 6.26 -1.24
CA LEU A 243 11.30 5.12 -2.16
C LEU A 243 10.78 5.55 -3.54
N ALA A 244 9.91 6.54 -3.55
CA ALA A 244 9.28 7.03 -4.76
C ALA A 244 10.23 7.79 -5.68
N LEU A 245 11.14 8.60 -5.12
CA LEU A 245 11.90 9.59 -5.88
C LEU A 245 13.43 9.43 -5.78
N GLU A 246 13.95 8.93 -4.66
CA GLU A 246 15.37 9.07 -4.32
C GLU A 246 16.10 7.72 -4.20
N ALA A 247 15.41 6.66 -3.79
CA ALA A 247 16.02 5.36 -3.52
C ALA A 247 16.79 4.83 -4.74
N PRO A 248 17.93 4.15 -4.55
CA PRO A 248 18.68 3.57 -5.65
C PRO A 248 17.84 2.51 -6.37
N LEU A 249 18.05 2.33 -7.69
CA LEU A 249 17.32 1.36 -8.51
C LEU A 249 17.56 -0.10 -8.08
N SER A 250 18.63 -0.34 -7.33
CA SER A 250 18.91 -1.65 -6.73
C SER A 250 18.01 -1.99 -5.54
N LEU A 251 17.34 -0.98 -4.93
CA LEU A 251 16.39 -1.18 -3.84
C LEU A 251 15.03 -1.56 -4.40
N LYS A 252 14.77 -2.85 -4.55
CA LYS A 252 13.58 -3.41 -5.18
C LYS A 252 13.16 -4.73 -4.54
N GLY A 253 11.86 -4.97 -4.41
CA GLY A 253 11.30 -6.16 -3.77
C GLY A 253 11.56 -6.20 -2.26
N ASN A 254 11.58 -5.05 -1.59
CA ASN A 254 11.95 -4.95 -0.19
C ASN A 254 10.85 -4.37 0.68
N PHE A 255 10.90 -4.69 1.97
CA PHE A 255 10.17 -3.98 3.02
C PHE A 255 11.12 -2.99 3.69
N VAL A 256 10.79 -1.70 3.56
CA VAL A 256 11.64 -0.59 4.01
C VAL A 256 11.02 0.11 5.21
N TRP A 257 11.85 0.42 6.19
CA TRP A 257 11.42 1.10 7.40
C TRP A 257 11.50 2.63 7.26
N SER A 258 10.87 3.36 8.19
CA SER A 258 10.83 4.84 8.18
C SER A 258 12.20 5.52 8.27
N ASN A 259 13.23 4.82 8.70
CA ASN A 259 14.64 5.26 8.71
C ASN A 259 15.40 4.84 7.45
N TYR A 260 14.71 4.38 6.41
CA TYR A 260 15.20 3.93 5.10
C TYR A 260 15.97 2.59 5.12
N SER A 261 16.04 1.91 6.28
CA SER A 261 16.64 0.58 6.34
C SER A 261 15.73 -0.49 5.73
N VAL A 262 16.34 -1.47 5.06
CA VAL A 262 15.66 -2.68 4.62
C VAL A 262 15.50 -3.60 5.83
N ILE A 263 14.29 -4.07 6.04
CA ILE A 263 13.97 -5.01 7.11
C ILE A 263 13.66 -6.37 6.49
N GLU A 264 14.29 -7.41 7.03
CA GLU A 264 13.88 -8.78 6.68
C GLU A 264 12.44 -9.00 7.13
N TRP A 265 11.60 -9.43 6.20
CA TRP A 265 10.17 -9.56 6.44
C TRP A 265 9.82 -10.55 7.57
N ASN A 266 10.66 -11.56 7.77
CA ASN A 266 10.54 -12.57 8.83
C ASN A 266 11.20 -12.17 10.17
N SER A 267 11.75 -10.95 10.28
CA SER A 267 12.32 -10.47 11.53
C SER A 267 11.27 -10.30 12.63
N ASP A 268 11.72 -10.44 13.88
CA ASP A 268 10.87 -10.21 15.05
C ASP A 268 10.53 -8.71 15.16
N PRO A 269 9.24 -8.32 15.26
CA PRO A 269 8.82 -6.92 15.41
C PRO A 269 9.31 -6.26 16.69
N TYR A 270 9.77 -7.04 17.67
CA TYR A 270 10.28 -6.56 18.96
C TYR A 270 11.82 -6.45 19.03
N VAL A 271 12.53 -6.89 18.01
CA VAL A 271 13.96 -6.59 17.90
C VAL A 271 14.08 -5.12 17.52
N GLU A 272 14.53 -4.30 18.46
CA GLU A 272 14.93 -2.91 18.18
C GLU A 272 15.92 -2.95 17.00
N VAL A 273 15.56 -2.29 15.90
CA VAL A 273 16.48 -2.05 14.79
C VAL A 273 17.56 -1.11 15.36
N THR A 274 18.59 -1.70 15.91
CA THR A 274 19.80 -0.98 16.29
C THR A 274 20.36 -0.37 15.00
N THR A 275 20.18 0.93 14.88
CA THR A 275 20.82 1.74 13.83
C THR A 275 22.32 1.50 13.90
N VAL A 276 22.89 0.94 12.85
CA VAL A 276 24.32 0.95 12.57
C VAL A 276 24.72 2.33 12.05
#